data_a148194daffceabdec13670a14424943
#
_entry.id   a148194daffceabdec13670a14424943
#
_cell.length_a   1.000
_cell.length_b   1.000
_cell.length_c   1.000
_cell.angle_alpha   90.00
_cell.angle_beta   90.00
_cell.angle_gamma   90.00
#
_symmetry.space_group_name_H-M   'P 1'
#
loop_
_entity.id
_entity.type
_entity.pdbx_description
1 polymer ?
#
loop_
_entity_poly.entity_id
_entity_poly.type
_entity_poly.pdbx_seq_one_letter_code
_entity_poly.pdbx_strand_id
1 'polypeptide(L)'
;LLNLDDAADRQCLLAYLQVLSGLDNMKGKKLGLVGEVSDWLVASDVDADLMRGKLGIELIKIPWKEAGDFRDFSPGKEFLDQFPAGKHFDTLEAAKVNALLKNLIDEHSLDAITVECFSLVQENEVTACLGLSFLNDLGIPAGCEGDLCSIIGMMLLKEVAGELPWMANVASIKGRERSEE
;
A
#
# COMPACT_ATOMS: atom_id res chain seq x y z
N LEU A 1 -31.42 5.08 20.71
CA LEU A 1 -32.38 4.75 19.66
C LEU A 1 -32.22 5.80 18.55
N LEU A 2 -31.98 5.37 17.28
CA LEU A 2 -31.90 6.27 16.12
C LEU A 2 -33.34 6.58 15.67
N ASN A 3 -33.59 7.87 15.39
CA ASN A 3 -34.82 8.33 14.79
C ASN A 3 -34.62 8.57 13.29
N LEU A 4 -35.20 7.73 12.45
CA LEU A 4 -35.03 7.83 10.99
C LEU A 4 -35.70 9.07 10.37
N ASP A 5 -36.53 9.78 11.10
CA ASP A 5 -37.08 11.07 10.67
C ASP A 5 -36.10 12.22 10.93
N ASP A 6 -35.10 12.04 11.79
CA ASP A 6 -34.02 12.99 12.05
C ASP A 6 -32.89 12.82 11.02
N ALA A 7 -32.44 13.96 10.45
CA ALA A 7 -31.41 13.96 9.41
C ALA A 7 -30.04 13.54 9.96
N ALA A 8 -29.68 13.94 11.18
CA ALA A 8 -28.41 13.58 11.80
C ALA A 8 -28.35 12.09 12.14
N ASP A 9 -29.45 11.51 12.64
CA ASP A 9 -29.54 10.08 12.92
C ASP A 9 -29.45 9.25 11.64
N ARG A 10 -30.10 9.69 10.55
CA ARG A 10 -29.95 9.05 9.24
C ARG A 10 -28.49 9.07 8.76
N GLN A 11 -27.82 10.20 8.88
CA GLN A 11 -26.42 10.33 8.46
C GLN A 11 -25.52 9.42 9.31
N CYS A 12 -25.75 9.36 10.60
CA CYS A 12 -25.05 8.44 11.51
C CYS A 12 -25.26 6.98 11.09
N LEU A 13 -26.49 6.56 10.80
CA LEU A 13 -26.77 5.21 10.33
C LEU A 13 -26.07 4.89 9.01
N LEU A 14 -26.08 5.82 8.04
CA LEU A 14 -25.40 5.64 6.76
C LEU A 14 -23.89 5.48 6.97
N ALA A 15 -23.27 6.27 7.85
CA ALA A 15 -21.86 6.11 8.19
C ALA A 15 -21.55 4.73 8.80
N TYR A 16 -22.39 4.23 9.71
CA TYR A 16 -22.26 2.86 10.24
C TYR A 16 -22.35 1.79 9.15
N LEU A 17 -23.34 1.90 8.26
CA LEU A 17 -23.50 0.95 7.16
C LEU A 17 -22.31 0.99 6.20
N GLN A 18 -21.75 2.17 5.94
CA GLN A 18 -20.57 2.34 5.11
C GLN A 18 -19.34 1.67 5.73
N VAL A 19 -19.10 1.84 7.04
CA VAL A 19 -18.01 1.15 7.74
C VAL A 19 -18.20 -0.36 7.72
N LEU A 20 -19.42 -0.87 7.99
CA LEU A 20 -19.70 -2.31 7.94
C LEU A 20 -19.49 -2.88 6.54
N SER A 21 -19.93 -2.17 5.50
CA SER A 21 -19.70 -2.56 4.11
C SER A 21 -18.21 -2.57 3.78
N GLY A 22 -17.45 -1.56 4.22
CA GLY A 22 -16.00 -1.50 4.04
C GLY A 22 -15.28 -2.69 4.69
N LEU A 23 -15.65 -3.05 5.91
CA LEU A 23 -15.12 -4.23 6.61
C LEU A 23 -15.49 -5.54 5.88
N ASP A 24 -16.69 -5.63 5.35
CA ASP A 24 -17.11 -6.82 4.59
C ASP A 24 -16.35 -6.95 3.27
N ASN A 25 -16.06 -5.84 2.60
CA ASN A 25 -15.26 -5.78 1.37
C ASN A 25 -13.78 -6.17 1.58
N MET A 26 -13.28 -6.15 2.83
CA MET A 26 -11.92 -6.63 3.12
C MET A 26 -11.80 -8.15 3.01
N LYS A 27 -12.91 -8.89 3.17
CA LYS A 27 -12.89 -10.34 3.17
C LYS A 27 -12.50 -10.92 1.82
N GLY A 28 -11.55 -11.82 1.85
CA GLY A 28 -11.01 -12.48 0.66
C GLY A 28 -9.99 -11.66 -0.14
N LYS A 29 -9.69 -10.42 0.29
CA LYS A 29 -8.61 -9.65 -0.31
C LYS A 29 -7.25 -10.25 -0.02
N LYS A 30 -6.34 -10.10 -0.98
CA LYS A 30 -4.96 -10.58 -0.91
C LYS A 30 -3.99 -9.42 -0.77
N LEU A 31 -3.21 -9.46 0.29
CA LEU A 31 -2.12 -8.51 0.56
C LEU A 31 -0.78 -9.17 0.29
N GLY A 32 -0.01 -8.65 -0.67
CA GLY A 32 1.36 -9.07 -0.93
C GLY A 32 2.35 -8.38 0.00
N LEU A 33 3.24 -9.15 0.63
CA LEU A 33 4.43 -8.66 1.32
C LEU A 33 5.66 -9.08 0.53
N VAL A 34 6.30 -8.13 -0.15
CA VAL A 34 7.55 -8.36 -0.88
C VAL A 34 8.73 -8.09 0.03
N GLY A 35 9.57 -9.11 0.22
CA GLY A 35 10.57 -9.13 1.27
C GLY A 35 9.96 -9.54 2.62
N GLU A 36 10.37 -8.86 3.67
CA GLU A 36 9.90 -9.09 5.05
C GLU A 36 9.49 -7.77 5.71
N VAL A 37 8.87 -7.84 6.89
CA VAL A 37 8.66 -6.64 7.71
C VAL A 37 10.01 -6.13 8.20
N SER A 38 10.27 -4.84 8.08
CA SER A 38 11.53 -4.26 8.55
C SER A 38 11.71 -4.44 10.07
N ASP A 39 12.90 -4.85 10.51
CA ASP A 39 13.19 -5.24 11.90
C ASP A 39 12.86 -4.17 12.96
N TRP A 40 12.88 -2.89 12.58
CA TRP A 40 12.54 -1.77 13.48
C TRP A 40 11.05 -1.51 13.61
N LEU A 41 10.22 -2.13 12.78
CA LEU A 41 8.76 -1.98 12.80
C LEU A 41 8.11 -3.00 13.76
N VAL A 42 8.46 -2.92 15.04
CA VAL A 42 8.04 -3.88 16.08
C VAL A 42 6.52 -4.03 16.18
N ALA A 43 5.75 -2.97 15.91
CA ALA A 43 4.29 -2.98 15.97
C ALA A 43 3.62 -3.40 14.65
N SER A 44 4.38 -3.53 13.58
CA SER A 44 3.85 -3.77 12.22
C SER A 44 3.97 -5.22 11.77
N ASP A 45 4.61 -6.08 12.56
CA ASP A 45 4.61 -7.52 12.32
C ASP A 45 3.29 -8.12 12.85
N VAL A 46 2.34 -8.28 11.94
CA VAL A 46 0.99 -8.78 12.26
C VAL A 46 0.91 -10.25 11.90
N ASP A 47 0.44 -11.06 12.83
CA ASP A 47 0.18 -12.47 12.61
C ASP A 47 -0.84 -12.71 11.49
N ALA A 48 -0.49 -13.54 10.50
CA ALA A 48 -1.31 -13.78 9.32
C ALA A 48 -2.67 -14.44 9.64
N ASP A 49 -2.71 -15.32 10.65
CA ASP A 49 -3.95 -15.99 11.06
C ASP A 49 -4.86 -15.02 11.80
N LEU A 50 -4.28 -14.11 12.59
CA LEU A 50 -5.02 -13.02 13.22
C LEU A 50 -5.63 -12.09 12.16
N MET A 51 -4.85 -11.70 11.14
CA MET A 51 -5.31 -10.86 10.03
C MET A 51 -6.46 -11.54 9.26
N ARG A 52 -6.30 -12.81 8.91
CA ARG A 52 -7.33 -13.61 8.25
C ARG A 52 -8.57 -13.75 9.13
N GLY A 53 -8.39 -14.06 10.41
CA GLY A 53 -9.51 -14.27 11.34
C GLY A 53 -10.31 -13.02 11.67
N LYS A 54 -9.68 -11.83 11.68
CA LYS A 54 -10.33 -10.56 12.05
C LYS A 54 -10.85 -9.77 10.84
N LEU A 55 -10.10 -9.75 9.75
CA LEU A 55 -10.38 -8.91 8.58
C LEU A 55 -10.68 -9.73 7.31
N GLY A 56 -10.42 -11.03 7.33
CA GLY A 56 -10.59 -11.90 6.17
C GLY A 56 -9.55 -11.71 5.09
N ILE A 57 -8.44 -11.00 5.37
CA ILE A 57 -7.34 -10.74 4.43
C ILE A 57 -6.41 -11.95 4.40
N GLU A 58 -6.01 -12.35 3.20
CA GLU A 58 -4.98 -13.35 2.97
C GLU A 58 -3.62 -12.67 2.74
N LEU A 59 -2.62 -12.97 3.59
CA LEU A 59 -1.26 -12.48 3.42
C LEU A 59 -0.47 -13.42 2.51
N ILE A 60 0.04 -12.90 1.40
CA ILE A 60 0.93 -13.59 0.45
C ILE A 60 2.35 -13.06 0.67
N LYS A 61 3.20 -13.88 1.28
CA LYS A 61 4.62 -13.53 1.46
C LYS A 61 5.41 -13.89 0.21
N ILE A 62 6.15 -12.94 -0.34
CA ILE A 62 6.96 -13.05 -1.55
C ILE A 62 8.40 -12.63 -1.20
N PRO A 63 9.24 -13.57 -0.75
CA PRO A 63 10.64 -13.26 -0.46
C PRO A 63 11.34 -12.67 -1.70
N TRP A 64 12.27 -11.73 -1.52
CA TRP A 64 12.99 -11.11 -2.64
C TRP A 64 13.61 -12.11 -3.61
N LYS A 65 14.15 -13.24 -3.10
CA LYS A 65 14.70 -14.33 -3.93
C LYS A 65 13.68 -15.00 -4.86
N GLU A 66 12.37 -14.86 -4.57
CA GLU A 66 11.27 -15.44 -5.34
C GLU A 66 10.57 -14.36 -6.20
N ALA A 67 10.75 -13.08 -5.88
CA ALA A 67 10.17 -11.97 -6.63
C ALA A 67 10.76 -11.81 -8.05
N GLY A 68 11.99 -12.29 -8.27
CA GLY A 68 12.72 -12.11 -9.53
C GLY A 68 13.60 -10.86 -9.53
N ASP A 69 14.42 -10.72 -10.58
CA ASP A 69 15.27 -9.53 -10.76
C ASP A 69 14.50 -8.45 -11.54
N PHE A 70 14.33 -7.27 -10.95
CA PHE A 70 13.66 -6.15 -11.63
C PHE A 70 14.36 -5.75 -12.94
N ARG A 71 15.64 -6.05 -13.10
CA ARG A 71 16.41 -5.75 -14.31
C ARG A 71 15.94 -6.54 -15.54
N ASP A 72 15.27 -7.66 -15.33
CA ASP A 72 14.67 -8.50 -16.38
C ASP A 72 13.36 -7.90 -16.94
N PHE A 73 12.82 -6.87 -16.27
CA PHE A 73 11.58 -6.24 -16.66
C PHE A 73 11.79 -5.00 -17.55
N SER A 74 10.90 -4.84 -18.52
CA SER A 74 10.90 -3.65 -19.37
C SER A 74 10.15 -2.50 -18.67
N PRO A 75 10.73 -1.28 -18.68
CA PRO A 75 10.08 -0.12 -18.07
C PRO A 75 8.77 0.25 -18.78
N GLY A 76 7.74 0.52 -18.01
CA GLY A 76 6.46 0.95 -18.54
C GLY A 76 6.49 2.40 -19.05
N LYS A 77 5.93 2.64 -20.24
CA LYS A 77 5.87 3.99 -20.82
C LYS A 77 5.08 4.96 -19.96
N GLU A 78 3.94 4.55 -19.43
CA GLU A 78 3.08 5.40 -18.56
C GLU A 78 3.83 5.89 -17.33
N PHE A 79 4.63 5.00 -16.70
CA PHE A 79 5.46 5.37 -15.57
C PHE A 79 6.51 6.42 -15.95
N LEU A 80 7.22 6.22 -17.07
CA LEU A 80 8.25 7.16 -17.54
C LEU A 80 7.66 8.51 -17.99
N ASP A 81 6.44 8.52 -18.50
CA ASP A 81 5.72 9.75 -18.85
C ASP A 81 5.34 10.56 -17.58
N GLN A 82 4.98 9.86 -16.48
CA GLN A 82 4.64 10.48 -15.20
C GLN A 82 5.88 10.93 -14.41
N PHE A 83 6.95 10.13 -14.46
CA PHE A 83 8.21 10.40 -13.77
C PHE A 83 9.36 10.53 -14.76
N PRO A 84 9.45 11.62 -15.53
CA PRO A 84 10.52 11.80 -16.51
C PRO A 84 11.87 11.98 -15.82
N ALA A 85 12.92 11.41 -16.40
CA ALA A 85 14.29 11.58 -15.91
C ALA A 85 14.67 13.06 -15.83
N GLY A 86 15.33 13.45 -14.75
CA GLY A 86 15.82 14.80 -14.51
C GLY A 86 17.33 14.91 -14.71
N LYS A 87 17.88 16.13 -14.51
CA LYS A 87 19.32 16.38 -14.64
C LYS A 87 20.18 15.62 -13.63
N HIS A 88 19.59 15.24 -12.49
CA HIS A 88 20.30 14.67 -11.35
C HIS A 88 19.77 13.29 -10.91
N PHE A 89 18.81 12.73 -11.63
CA PHE A 89 18.22 11.42 -11.32
C PHE A 89 17.78 10.71 -12.60
N ASP A 90 17.94 9.40 -12.58
CA ASP A 90 17.44 8.48 -13.60
C ASP A 90 16.28 7.67 -12.99
N THR A 91 15.16 7.64 -13.70
CA THR A 91 13.96 6.92 -13.29
C THR A 91 13.83 5.56 -13.95
N LEU A 92 14.77 5.17 -14.79
CA LEU A 92 14.71 3.93 -15.56
C LEU A 92 14.67 2.69 -14.67
N GLU A 93 15.56 2.61 -13.69
CA GLU A 93 15.60 1.48 -12.76
C GLU A 93 14.36 1.44 -11.86
N ALA A 94 13.87 2.61 -11.41
CA ALA A 94 12.60 2.70 -10.69
C ALA A 94 11.40 2.24 -11.54
N ALA A 95 11.43 2.52 -12.85
CA ALA A 95 10.40 2.04 -13.78
C ALA A 95 10.42 0.52 -13.95
N LYS A 96 11.60 -0.11 -13.91
CA LYS A 96 11.75 -1.57 -13.93
C LYS A 96 11.26 -2.19 -12.62
N VAL A 97 11.57 -1.57 -11.46
CA VAL A 97 11.02 -1.98 -10.16
C VAL A 97 9.49 -1.90 -10.19
N ASN A 98 8.92 -0.83 -10.71
CA ASN A 98 7.46 -0.71 -10.88
C ASN A 98 6.90 -1.84 -11.77
N ALA A 99 7.57 -2.18 -12.87
CA ALA A 99 7.14 -3.26 -13.75
C ALA A 99 7.18 -4.63 -13.05
N LEU A 100 8.20 -4.91 -12.24
CA LEU A 100 8.26 -6.09 -11.38
C LEU A 100 7.07 -6.10 -10.39
N LEU A 101 6.81 -5.00 -9.68
CA LEU A 101 5.71 -4.94 -8.69
C LEU A 101 4.34 -5.16 -9.35
N LYS A 102 4.11 -4.59 -10.55
CA LYS A 102 2.89 -4.86 -11.33
C LYS A 102 2.77 -6.34 -11.72
N ASN A 103 3.86 -6.95 -12.14
CA ASN A 103 3.87 -8.38 -12.46
C ASN A 103 3.50 -9.24 -11.24
N LEU A 104 4.05 -8.95 -10.07
CA LEU A 104 3.73 -9.68 -8.83
C LEU A 104 2.26 -9.50 -8.43
N ILE A 105 1.70 -8.30 -8.61
CA ILE A 105 0.28 -8.03 -8.37
C ILE A 105 -0.58 -8.91 -9.28
N ASP A 106 -0.28 -8.95 -10.56
CA ASP A 106 -1.04 -9.73 -11.55
C ASP A 106 -0.90 -11.23 -11.31
N GLU A 107 0.33 -11.72 -11.11
CA GLU A 107 0.65 -13.15 -10.91
C GLU A 107 -0.06 -13.73 -9.68
N HIS A 108 -0.03 -13.00 -8.56
CA HIS A 108 -0.64 -13.45 -7.31
C HIS A 108 -2.07 -12.95 -7.12
N SER A 109 -2.60 -12.16 -8.06
CA SER A 109 -3.92 -11.51 -7.98
C SER A 109 -4.08 -10.72 -6.68
N LEU A 110 -3.12 -9.84 -6.39
CA LEU A 110 -3.09 -9.03 -5.17
C LEU A 110 -4.03 -7.84 -5.25
N ASP A 111 -4.72 -7.54 -4.16
CA ASP A 111 -5.53 -6.32 -4.01
C ASP A 111 -4.72 -5.16 -3.44
N ALA A 112 -3.61 -5.46 -2.78
CA ALA A 112 -2.68 -4.49 -2.19
C ALA A 112 -1.27 -5.10 -2.09
N ILE A 113 -0.25 -4.25 -1.97
CA ILE A 113 1.14 -4.69 -1.84
C ILE A 113 1.89 -3.81 -0.82
N THR A 114 2.77 -4.40 -0.02
CA THR A 114 3.77 -3.66 0.76
C THR A 114 5.14 -4.23 0.47
N VAL A 115 6.15 -3.36 0.42
CA VAL A 115 7.50 -3.71 -0.05
C VAL A 115 8.53 -3.34 0.99
N GLU A 116 9.33 -4.30 1.43
CA GLU A 116 10.56 -4.03 2.15
C GLU A 116 11.55 -3.42 1.16
N CYS A 117 11.70 -2.09 1.21
CA CYS A 117 12.43 -1.34 0.19
C CYS A 117 13.91 -1.09 0.54
N PHE A 118 14.33 -1.32 1.79
CA PHE A 118 15.70 -1.03 2.21
C PHE A 118 16.72 -1.98 1.59
N SER A 119 16.40 -3.26 1.41
CA SER A 119 17.25 -4.21 0.68
C SER A 119 17.50 -3.75 -0.75
N LEU A 120 16.48 -3.22 -1.45
CA LEU A 120 16.67 -2.65 -2.79
C LEU A 120 17.65 -1.48 -2.78
N VAL A 121 17.55 -0.58 -1.79
CA VAL A 121 18.47 0.56 -1.68
C VAL A 121 19.88 0.10 -1.36
N GLN A 122 20.04 -0.82 -0.41
CA GLN A 122 21.35 -1.27 0.07
C GLN A 122 22.10 -2.13 -0.95
N GLU A 123 21.38 -3.01 -1.65
CA GLU A 123 21.97 -4.00 -2.54
C GLU A 123 21.99 -3.52 -4.01
N ASN A 124 21.05 -2.66 -4.41
CA ASN A 124 20.80 -2.31 -5.80
C ASN A 124 20.80 -0.81 -6.08
N GLU A 125 20.98 0.05 -5.07
CA GLU A 125 20.97 1.52 -5.20
C GLU A 125 19.69 2.09 -5.84
N VAL A 126 18.56 1.35 -5.74
CA VAL A 126 17.25 1.75 -6.28
C VAL A 126 16.19 1.69 -5.19
N THR A 127 15.19 2.55 -5.28
CA THR A 127 14.07 2.61 -4.34
C THR A 127 12.75 2.20 -5.00
N ALA A 128 11.84 1.61 -4.24
CA ALA A 128 10.48 1.31 -4.68
C ALA A 128 9.53 2.53 -4.61
N CYS A 129 9.94 3.65 -3.99
CA CYS A 129 9.05 4.77 -3.66
C CYS A 129 8.22 5.30 -4.84
N LEU A 130 8.85 5.52 -6.01
CA LEU A 130 8.13 5.99 -7.19
C LEU A 130 7.16 4.92 -7.72
N GLY A 131 7.54 3.64 -7.66
CA GLY A 131 6.67 2.53 -8.05
C GLY A 131 5.44 2.42 -7.16
N LEU A 132 5.62 2.56 -5.85
CA LEU A 132 4.51 2.55 -4.87
C LEU A 132 3.60 3.76 -5.07
N SER A 133 4.16 4.96 -5.31
CA SER A 133 3.38 6.15 -5.65
C SER A 133 2.53 5.93 -6.90
N PHE A 134 3.12 5.38 -7.96
CA PHE A 134 2.42 5.08 -9.20
C PHE A 134 1.28 4.07 -9.01
N LEU A 135 1.50 3.02 -8.23
CA LEU A 135 0.46 2.03 -7.91
C LEU A 135 -0.70 2.67 -7.13
N ASN A 136 -0.40 3.55 -6.18
CA ASN A 136 -1.42 4.30 -5.45
C ASN A 136 -2.24 5.21 -6.37
N ASP A 137 -1.63 5.87 -7.35
CA ASP A 137 -2.33 6.67 -8.37
C ASP A 137 -3.25 5.81 -9.25
N LEU A 138 -2.90 4.54 -9.47
CA LEU A 138 -3.76 3.57 -10.14
C LEU A 138 -4.87 3.00 -9.21
N GLY A 139 -4.93 3.45 -7.97
CA GLY A 139 -5.91 2.99 -6.99
C GLY A 139 -5.58 1.64 -6.34
N ILE A 140 -4.35 1.16 -6.47
CA ILE A 140 -3.88 -0.07 -5.81
C ILE A 140 -3.15 0.34 -4.53
N PRO A 141 -3.64 -0.03 -3.32
CA PRO A 141 -2.93 0.27 -2.09
C PRO A 141 -1.52 -0.30 -2.11
N ALA A 142 -0.53 0.58 -2.04
CA ALA A 142 0.88 0.21 -2.09
C ALA A 142 1.66 0.91 -0.98
N GLY A 143 2.18 0.12 -0.04
CA GLY A 143 2.87 0.59 1.17
C GLY A 143 4.37 0.34 1.13
N CYS A 144 5.09 1.06 1.97
CA CYS A 144 6.54 1.01 2.12
C CYS A 144 6.96 0.21 3.36
N GLU A 145 8.24 -0.16 3.42
CA GLU A 145 8.92 -0.79 4.56
C GLU A 145 8.40 -2.17 4.98
N GLY A 146 7.52 -2.80 4.22
CA GLY A 146 6.84 -4.02 4.66
C GLY A 146 5.86 -3.78 5.82
N ASP A 147 5.45 -2.52 6.06
CA ASP A 147 4.55 -2.14 7.16
C ASP A 147 3.13 -2.68 6.93
N LEU A 148 2.83 -3.80 7.61
CA LEU A 148 1.53 -4.45 7.51
C LEU A 148 0.41 -3.64 8.16
N CYS A 149 0.68 -2.92 9.26
CA CYS A 149 -0.34 -2.12 9.92
C CYS A 149 -0.78 -0.94 9.03
N SER A 150 0.17 -0.23 8.46
CA SER A 150 -0.13 0.92 7.60
C SER A 150 -0.85 0.50 6.32
N ILE A 151 -0.40 -0.56 5.64
CA ILE A 151 -1.06 -1.00 4.40
C ILE A 151 -2.47 -1.55 4.65
N ILE A 152 -2.71 -2.26 5.75
CA ILE A 152 -4.06 -2.69 6.15
C ILE A 152 -4.95 -1.48 6.41
N GLY A 153 -4.42 -0.45 7.08
CA GLY A 153 -5.09 0.83 7.28
C GLY A 153 -5.47 1.51 5.96
N MET A 154 -4.56 1.52 4.98
CA MET A 154 -4.82 2.05 3.63
C MET A 154 -5.92 1.27 2.92
N MET A 155 -5.87 -0.05 2.95
CA MET A 155 -6.91 -0.92 2.38
C MET A 155 -8.28 -0.63 2.99
N LEU A 156 -8.37 -0.59 4.32
CA LEU A 156 -9.62 -0.35 5.04
C LEU A 156 -10.18 1.04 4.73
N LEU A 157 -9.37 2.09 4.77
CA LEU A 157 -9.80 3.45 4.48
C LEU A 157 -10.29 3.58 3.03
N LYS A 158 -9.63 2.94 2.07
CA LYS A 158 -10.11 2.86 0.69
C LYS A 158 -11.51 2.24 0.61
N GLU A 159 -11.74 1.12 1.28
CA GLU A 159 -13.05 0.44 1.25
C GLU A 159 -14.15 1.23 1.96
N VAL A 160 -13.80 1.99 3.00
CA VAL A 160 -14.77 2.80 3.77
C VAL A 160 -15.01 4.16 3.12
N ALA A 161 -13.96 4.86 2.69
CA ALA A 161 -14.05 6.22 2.17
C ALA A 161 -14.20 6.28 0.63
N GLY A 162 -13.87 5.19 -0.08
CA GLY A 162 -13.86 5.15 -1.54
C GLY A 162 -12.64 5.84 -2.18
N GLU A 163 -11.74 6.36 -1.36
CA GLU A 163 -10.52 7.05 -1.78
C GLU A 163 -9.30 6.40 -1.13
N LEU A 164 -8.19 6.35 -1.85
CA LEU A 164 -6.95 5.79 -1.34
C LEU A 164 -6.25 6.84 -0.45
N PRO A 165 -5.99 6.53 0.84
CA PRO A 165 -5.26 7.42 1.72
C PRO A 165 -3.77 7.42 1.39
N TRP A 166 -3.09 8.49 1.75
CA TRP A 166 -1.65 8.60 1.66
C TRP A 166 -0.95 8.05 2.92
N MET A 167 0.16 7.34 2.72
CA MET A 167 1.01 6.82 3.79
C MET A 167 2.24 7.73 3.94
N ALA A 168 2.46 8.28 5.14
CA ALA A 168 3.63 9.11 5.44
C ALA A 168 3.93 9.15 6.94
N ASN A 169 5.19 9.44 7.26
CA ASN A 169 5.62 9.75 8.62
C ASN A 169 5.42 11.24 8.93
N VAL A 170 5.08 11.55 10.17
CA VAL A 170 5.00 12.94 10.62
C VAL A 170 6.41 13.47 10.88
N ALA A 171 6.93 14.31 9.98
CA ALA A 171 8.27 14.91 10.10
C ALA A 171 8.30 16.05 11.13
N SER A 172 7.29 16.92 11.16
CA SER A 172 7.19 17.98 12.16
C SER A 172 5.75 18.44 12.40
N ILE A 173 5.51 19.05 13.55
CA ILE A 173 4.24 19.70 13.88
C ILE A 173 4.53 21.16 14.25
N LYS A 174 3.99 22.11 13.49
CA LYS A 174 4.08 23.55 13.75
C LYS A 174 2.71 24.12 14.04
N GLY A 175 2.45 24.45 15.30
CA GLY A 175 1.14 24.95 15.73
C GLY A 175 0.04 23.88 15.51
N ARG A 176 -0.91 24.16 14.58
CA ARG A 176 -1.97 23.20 14.20
C ARG A 176 -1.70 22.49 12.86
N GLU A 177 -0.60 22.86 12.20
CA GLU A 177 -0.23 22.29 10.90
C GLU A 177 0.79 21.15 11.11
N ARG A 178 0.67 20.11 10.31
CA ARG A 178 1.66 19.00 10.23
C ARG A 178 2.44 19.18 8.94
N SER A 179 3.75 18.89 8.98
CA SER A 179 4.52 18.56 7.78
C SER A 179 4.79 17.06 7.79
N GLU A 180 4.70 16.43 6.63
CA GLU A 180 4.77 14.97 6.45
C GLU A 180 5.88 14.67 5.42
N GLU A 181 6.57 13.56 5.59
CA GLU A 181 7.59 13.04 4.66
C GLU A 181 7.07 11.81 3.92
#